data_f29f011450d9afb2e59b84fb3172620a
#
_entry.id   f29f011450d9afb2e59b84fb3172620a
#
_cell.length_a   1.000
_cell.length_b   1.000
_cell.length_c   1.000
_cell.angle_alpha   90.00
_cell.angle_beta   90.00
_cell.angle_gamma   90.00
#
_symmetry.space_group_name_H-M   'P 1'
#
loop_
_entity.id
_entity.type
_entity.pdbx_description
1 polymer ?
#
loop_
_entity_poly.entity_id
_entity_poly.type
_entity_poly.pdbx_seq_one_letter_code
_entity_poly.pdbx_strand_id
1 'polypeptide(L)'
;MRFDDGVLREVLARTDIADYIGQFVTLRKRGNDLVGLCPFHGEKTPSFHVHPDRGFFKCFGCTAAGDVIKYVMLQDNLRFPDALRILAKRAGVQM
;
A
#
# COMPACT_ATOMS: atom_id res chain seq x y z
N MET A 1 -18.09 5.91 13.59
CA MET A 1 -18.55 5.50 12.26
C MET A 1 -17.96 4.14 11.91
N ARG A 2 -18.80 3.24 11.46
CA ARG A 2 -18.39 1.87 11.14
C ARG A 2 -18.33 1.69 9.63
N PHE A 3 -17.23 1.13 9.14
CA PHE A 3 -17.11 0.82 7.73
C PHE A 3 -17.60 -0.60 7.45
N ASP A 4 -18.16 -0.78 6.27
CA ASP A 4 -18.63 -2.08 5.82
C ASP A 4 -17.41 -2.98 5.52
N ASP A 5 -17.31 -4.09 6.24
CA ASP A 5 -16.24 -5.06 6.02
C ASP A 5 -16.26 -5.64 4.61
N GLY A 6 -17.42 -5.73 4.00
CA GLY A 6 -17.54 -6.18 2.63
C GLY A 6 -16.87 -5.23 1.65
N VAL A 7 -17.05 -3.93 1.85
CA VAL A 7 -16.39 -2.91 1.03
C VAL A 7 -14.88 -3.00 1.19
N LEU A 8 -14.42 -3.10 2.43
CA LEU A 8 -13.00 -3.19 2.72
C LEU A 8 -12.36 -4.41 2.04
N ARG A 9 -13.00 -5.57 2.17
CA ARG A 9 -12.49 -6.79 1.57
C ARG A 9 -12.46 -6.70 0.04
N GLU A 10 -13.50 -6.12 -0.55
CA GLU A 10 -13.56 -5.98 -2.00
C GLU A 10 -12.50 -5.02 -2.52
N VAL A 11 -12.28 -3.91 -1.83
CA VAL A 11 -11.23 -2.97 -2.21
C VAL A 11 -9.86 -3.64 -2.16
N LEU A 12 -9.59 -4.39 -1.08
CA LEU A 12 -8.31 -5.09 -0.96
C LEU A 12 -8.16 -6.19 -2.01
N ALA A 13 -9.24 -6.90 -2.30
CA ALA A 13 -9.20 -7.97 -3.30
C ALA A 13 -8.97 -7.45 -4.71
N ARG A 14 -9.47 -6.25 -5.02
CA ARG A 14 -9.34 -5.64 -6.34
C ARG A 14 -8.10 -4.76 -6.49
N THR A 15 -7.34 -4.55 -5.43
CA THR A 15 -6.17 -3.69 -5.46
C THR A 15 -4.92 -4.51 -5.30
N ASP A 16 -4.09 -4.54 -6.32
CA ASP A 16 -2.78 -5.17 -6.26
C ASP A 16 -1.82 -4.17 -5.62
N ILE A 17 -1.30 -4.50 -4.44
CA ILE A 17 -0.44 -3.59 -3.70
C ILE A 17 0.84 -3.24 -4.47
N ALA A 18 1.43 -4.20 -5.15
CA ALA A 18 2.65 -3.96 -5.92
C ALA A 18 2.38 -3.04 -7.11
N ASP A 19 1.25 -3.24 -7.76
CA ASP A 19 0.84 -2.42 -8.90
C ASP A 19 0.56 -0.98 -8.45
N TYR A 20 -0.13 -0.83 -7.33
CA TYR A 20 -0.43 0.50 -6.81
C TYR A 20 0.83 1.24 -6.38
N ILE A 21 1.65 0.61 -5.54
CA ILE A 21 2.87 1.24 -5.03
C ILE A 21 3.88 1.47 -6.15
N GLY A 22 3.91 0.57 -7.13
CA GLY A 22 4.82 0.67 -8.27
C GLY A 22 4.65 1.93 -9.11
N GLN A 23 3.50 2.60 -9.00
CA GLN A 23 3.28 3.88 -9.67
C GLN A 23 4.13 5.01 -9.06
N PHE A 24 4.52 4.86 -7.80
CA PHE A 24 5.20 5.92 -7.06
C PHE A 24 6.62 5.55 -6.68
N VAL A 25 6.91 4.26 -6.54
CA VAL A 25 8.19 3.75 -6.08
C VAL A 25 8.70 2.75 -7.13
N THR A 26 9.94 2.92 -7.54
CA THR A 26 10.56 1.95 -8.44
C THR A 26 10.85 0.67 -7.65
N LEU A 27 10.15 -0.40 -7.98
CA LEU A 27 10.29 -1.67 -7.30
C LEU A 27 11.04 -2.66 -8.18
N ARG A 28 11.94 -3.43 -7.57
CA ARG A 28 12.69 -4.49 -8.25
C ARG A 28 12.38 -5.82 -7.60
N LYS A 29 12.22 -6.83 -8.42
CA LYS A 29 11.92 -8.16 -7.94
C LYS A 29 13.12 -8.75 -7.20
N ARG A 30 12.86 -9.33 -6.03
CA ARG A 30 13.87 -9.99 -5.23
C ARG A 30 13.25 -11.22 -4.59
N GLY A 31 13.47 -12.39 -5.19
CA GLY A 31 12.77 -13.59 -4.79
C GLY A 31 11.28 -13.43 -5.04
N ASN A 32 10.47 -13.64 -4.03
CA ASN A 32 9.02 -13.47 -4.12
C ASN A 32 8.56 -12.06 -3.74
N ASP A 33 9.49 -11.20 -3.34
CA ASP A 33 9.18 -9.85 -2.90
C ASP A 33 9.63 -8.82 -3.91
N LEU A 34 9.19 -7.58 -3.70
CA LEU A 34 9.64 -6.43 -4.46
C LEU A 34 10.31 -5.46 -3.50
N VAL A 35 11.40 -4.86 -3.93
CA VAL A 35 12.22 -4.01 -3.06
C VAL A 35 12.49 -2.68 -3.75
N GLY A 36 12.48 -1.60 -2.98
CA GLY A 36 12.78 -0.27 -3.48
C GLY A 36 13.20 0.67 -2.38
N LEU A 37 13.36 1.95 -2.75
CA LEU A 37 13.67 2.99 -1.78
C LEU A 37 12.40 3.44 -1.10
N CYS A 38 12.45 3.59 0.22
CA CYS A 38 11.27 3.98 0.98
C CYS A 38 10.86 5.43 0.65
N PRO A 39 9.58 5.66 0.31
CA PRO A 39 9.12 7.01 0.03
C PRO A 39 8.84 7.84 1.28
N PHE A 40 8.89 7.24 2.46
CA PHE A 40 8.52 7.89 3.72
C PHE A 40 9.70 8.47 4.48
N HIS A 41 10.91 8.11 4.08
CA HIS A 41 12.11 8.70 4.67
C HIS A 41 13.22 8.68 3.62
N GLY A 42 14.14 9.61 3.76
CA GLY A 42 15.26 9.69 2.81
C GLY A 42 16.31 8.64 3.11
N GLU A 43 16.49 7.69 2.21
CA GLU A 43 17.62 6.77 2.33
C GLU A 43 18.05 6.28 0.97
N LYS A 44 19.31 5.85 0.89
CA LYS A 44 19.88 5.43 -0.39
C LYS A 44 19.92 3.92 -0.53
N THR A 45 19.65 3.19 0.54
CA THR A 45 19.69 1.73 0.53
C THR A 45 18.28 1.19 0.42
N PRO A 46 18.02 0.26 -0.54
CA PRO A 46 16.69 -0.31 -0.68
C PRO A 46 16.29 -1.14 0.54
N SER A 47 15.40 -0.60 1.35
CA SER A 47 14.90 -1.27 2.54
C SER A 47 13.38 -1.37 2.57
N PHE A 48 12.72 -0.86 1.54
CA PHE A 48 11.26 -0.88 1.43
C PHE A 48 10.83 -2.14 0.68
N HIS A 49 10.15 -3.04 1.38
CA HIS A 49 9.75 -4.34 0.84
C HIS A 49 8.25 -4.39 0.64
N VAL A 50 7.83 -4.90 -0.52
CA VAL A 50 6.42 -5.16 -0.82
C VAL A 50 6.26 -6.65 -1.02
N HIS A 51 5.28 -7.24 -0.34
CA HIS A 51 4.97 -8.66 -0.42
C HIS A 51 3.66 -8.84 -1.17
N PRO A 52 3.71 -9.04 -2.51
CA PRO A 52 2.48 -9.04 -3.31
C PRO A 52 1.52 -10.16 -2.94
N ASP A 53 2.06 -11.32 -2.60
CA ASP A 53 1.22 -12.47 -2.25
C ASP A 53 0.46 -12.29 -0.95
N ARG A 54 1.03 -11.52 -0.03
CA ARG A 54 0.44 -11.28 1.27
C ARG A 54 -0.29 -9.95 1.36
N GLY A 55 -0.09 -9.08 0.37
CA GLY A 55 -0.78 -7.82 0.32
C GLY A 55 -0.33 -6.81 1.35
N PHE A 56 0.95 -6.82 1.72
CA PHE A 56 1.46 -5.81 2.66
C PHE A 56 2.86 -5.33 2.27
N PHE A 57 3.25 -4.23 2.88
CA PHE A 57 4.60 -3.68 2.73
C PHE A 57 5.25 -3.50 4.09
N LYS A 58 6.57 -3.44 4.11
CA LYS A 58 7.32 -3.14 5.31
C LYS A 58 8.64 -2.48 4.94
N CYS A 59 8.97 -1.38 5.62
CA CYS A 59 10.26 -0.75 5.47
C CYS A 59 11.13 -1.09 6.67
N PHE A 60 12.28 -1.70 6.41
CA PHE A 60 13.19 -2.07 7.48
C PHE A 60 14.02 -0.89 7.98
N GLY A 61 13.96 0.23 7.26
CA GLY A 61 14.67 1.44 7.67
C GLY A 61 13.90 2.33 8.62
N CYS A 62 12.58 2.43 8.44
CA CYS A 62 11.75 3.33 9.26
C CYS A 62 10.58 2.64 9.93
N THR A 63 10.48 1.34 9.83
CA THR A 63 9.42 0.53 10.44
C THR A 63 8.00 0.78 9.92
N ALA A 64 7.83 1.60 8.87
CA ALA A 64 6.53 1.77 8.23
C ALA A 64 6.08 0.42 7.66
N ALA A 65 4.84 0.04 7.92
CA ALA A 65 4.32 -1.26 7.48
C ALA A 65 2.80 -1.21 7.42
N GLY A 66 2.21 -2.08 6.61
CA GLY A 66 0.77 -2.20 6.52
C GLY A 66 0.31 -2.69 5.16
N ASP A 67 -0.99 -2.61 4.93
CA ASP A 67 -1.59 -2.95 3.64
C ASP A 67 -1.60 -1.73 2.72
N VAL A 68 -2.23 -1.86 1.55
CA VAL A 68 -2.28 -0.77 0.59
C VAL A 68 -3.02 0.45 1.15
N ILE A 69 -4.00 0.25 2.03
CA ILE A 69 -4.72 1.36 2.64
C ILE A 69 -3.76 2.16 3.53
N LYS A 70 -2.98 1.46 4.34
CA LYS A 70 -1.97 2.10 5.18
C LYS A 70 -0.95 2.88 4.35
N TYR A 71 -0.58 2.33 3.20
CA TYR A 71 0.34 3.00 2.29
C TYR A 71 -0.23 4.35 1.85
N VAL A 72 -1.50 4.37 1.42
CA VAL A 72 -2.15 5.62 1.00
C VAL A 72 -2.24 6.61 2.15
N MET A 73 -2.56 6.12 3.34
CA MET A 73 -2.62 6.98 4.53
C MET A 73 -1.30 7.68 4.78
N LEU A 74 -0.20 6.95 4.67
CA LEU A 74 1.13 7.51 4.91
C LEU A 74 1.59 8.41 3.77
N GLN A 75 1.36 7.99 2.54
CA GLN A 75 1.81 8.74 1.38
C GLN A 75 1.09 10.09 1.25
N ASP A 76 -0.23 10.09 1.42
CA ASP A 76 -1.05 11.26 1.20
C ASP A 76 -1.45 11.96 2.49
N ASN A 77 -0.94 11.49 3.63
CA ASN A 77 -1.24 12.02 4.95
C ASN A 77 -2.76 12.07 5.21
N LEU A 78 -3.41 10.92 5.01
CA LEU A 78 -4.85 10.80 5.13
C LEU A 78 -5.24 9.87 6.26
N ARG A 79 -6.48 10.03 6.73
CA ARG A 79 -7.08 9.10 7.66
C ARG A 79 -7.64 7.89 6.91
N PHE A 80 -7.89 6.82 7.63
CA PHE A 80 -8.38 5.59 7.06
C PHE A 80 -9.61 5.77 6.15
N PRO A 81 -10.67 6.51 6.55
CA PRO A 81 -11.84 6.65 5.67
C PRO A 81 -11.51 7.27 4.32
N ASP A 82 -10.66 8.28 4.32
CA ASP A 82 -10.32 8.97 3.08
C ASP A 82 -9.44 8.11 2.17
N ALA A 83 -8.51 7.38 2.77
CA ALA A 83 -7.68 6.45 2.01
C ALA A 83 -8.52 5.34 1.39
N LEU A 84 -9.47 4.81 2.15
CA LEU A 84 -10.37 3.77 1.65
C LEU A 84 -11.21 4.29 0.48
N ARG A 85 -11.71 5.53 0.56
CA ARG A 85 -12.49 6.11 -0.53
C ARG A 85 -11.68 6.23 -1.81
N ILE A 86 -10.44 6.67 -1.71
CA ILE A 86 -9.56 6.79 -2.87
C ILE A 86 -9.38 5.44 -3.54
N LEU A 87 -9.08 4.42 -2.76
CA LEU A 87 -8.87 3.08 -3.29
C LEU A 87 -10.16 2.45 -3.83
N ALA A 88 -11.28 2.71 -3.16
CA ALA A 88 -12.58 2.21 -3.63
C ALA A 88 -12.93 2.82 -4.98
N LYS A 89 -12.74 4.12 -5.13
CA LYS A 89 -12.98 4.79 -6.39
C LYS A 89 -12.10 4.24 -7.50
N ARG A 90 -10.82 4.03 -7.20
CA ARG A 90 -9.89 3.46 -8.17
C ARG A 90 -10.28 2.05 -8.58
N ALA A 91 -10.77 1.26 -7.64
CA ALA A 91 -11.12 -0.14 -7.86
C ALA A 91 -12.54 -0.32 -8.43
N GLY A 92 -13.31 0.75 -8.52
CA GLY A 92 -14.69 0.67 -8.99
C GLY A 92 -15.64 0.07 -7.97
N VAL A 93 -15.33 0.20 -6.68
CA VAL A 93 -16.16 -0.30 -5.60
C VAL A 93 -17.02 0.85 -5.06
N GLN A 94 -18.32 0.63 -4.99
CA GLN A 94 -19.22 1.62 -4.44
C GLN A 94 -19.24 1.57 -2.93
N MET A 95 -19.26 2.74 -2.33
CA MET A 95 -19.33 2.89 -0.87
C MET A 95 -20.66 3.49 -0.46
#